data_7b24366abb1e33a7a3ef44cd14fa2f8f
#
_entry.id   7b24366abb1e33a7a3ef44cd14fa2f8f
#
_cell.length_a   1.000
_cell.length_b   1.000
_cell.length_c   1.000
_cell.angle_alpha   90.00
_cell.angle_beta   90.00
_cell.angle_gamma   90.00
#
_symmetry.space_group_name_H-M   'P 1'
#
loop_
_entity.id
_entity.type
_entity.pdbx_description
1 polymer ?
#
loop_
_entity_poly.entity_id
_entity_poly.type
_entity_poly.pdbx_seq_one_letter_code
_entity_poly.pdbx_strand_id
1 'polypeptide(L)'
;MDYLQTQPDVVGMILNLGGSSVMTYGEKPDGSSWKVALTDPRDTEGDYLGAITLDANQFLSTSGDYEKYFIEDGIRYHHILDPKTGYPVQNGLTSVTIVCDQGYLADGLSTACFVLGLDAAKPLLEKYDAEAVFVDEDKNVYVTSGLMDKFELMKDGYTVNEA
;
A
#
# COMPACT_ATOMS: atom_id res chain seq x y z
N MET A 1 14.83 -2.69 -11.86
CA MET A 1 14.30 -2.18 -13.13
C MET A 1 15.37 -2.19 -14.22
N ASP A 2 16.50 -1.53 -14.05
CA ASP A 2 17.57 -1.38 -15.07
C ASP A 2 18.05 -2.71 -15.68
N TYR A 3 18.19 -3.75 -14.85
CA TYR A 3 18.58 -5.07 -15.34
C TYR A 3 17.54 -5.66 -16.32
N LEU A 4 16.24 -5.50 -16.04
CA LEU A 4 15.17 -6.02 -16.90
C LEU A 4 15.15 -5.35 -18.27
N GLN A 5 15.48 -4.05 -18.32
CA GLN A 5 15.58 -3.31 -19.58
C GLN A 5 16.70 -3.82 -20.48
N THR A 6 17.68 -4.54 -19.94
CA THR A 6 18.75 -5.18 -20.70
C THR A 6 18.38 -6.57 -21.23
N GLN A 7 17.17 -7.09 -20.89
CA GLN A 7 16.71 -8.44 -21.24
C GLN A 7 15.62 -8.36 -22.32
N PRO A 8 15.97 -8.42 -23.61
CA PRO A 8 15.00 -8.17 -24.70
C PRO A 8 13.87 -9.20 -24.77
N ASP A 9 14.05 -10.38 -24.20
CA ASP A 9 13.05 -11.45 -24.19
C ASP A 9 12.05 -11.35 -23.02
N VAL A 10 12.27 -10.41 -22.08
CA VAL A 10 11.36 -10.17 -20.95
C VAL A 10 10.40 -9.06 -21.31
N VAL A 11 9.18 -9.42 -21.70
CA VAL A 11 8.13 -8.47 -22.08
C VAL A 11 7.32 -7.96 -20.89
N GLY A 12 7.24 -8.74 -19.80
CA GLY A 12 6.53 -8.33 -18.59
C GLY A 12 6.90 -9.21 -17.40
N MET A 13 6.82 -8.63 -16.20
CA MET A 13 7.09 -9.33 -14.95
C MET A 13 6.34 -8.67 -13.79
N ILE A 14 5.88 -9.49 -12.86
CA ILE A 14 5.51 -9.05 -11.51
C ILE A 14 6.45 -9.71 -10.52
N LEU A 15 7.01 -8.92 -9.62
CA LEU A 15 7.88 -9.39 -8.54
C LEU A 15 7.25 -9.01 -7.20
N ASN A 16 6.92 -10.04 -6.39
CA ASN A 16 6.44 -9.88 -5.03
C ASN A 16 7.59 -10.15 -4.05
N LEU A 17 7.94 -9.17 -3.25
CA LEU A 17 9.01 -9.21 -2.26
C LEU A 17 8.43 -9.42 -0.85
N GLY A 18 7.92 -10.62 -0.59
CA GLY A 18 7.48 -11.02 0.75
C GLY A 18 6.14 -10.44 1.20
N GLY A 19 5.27 -10.01 0.27
CA GLY A 19 3.91 -9.57 0.55
C GLY A 19 3.76 -8.06 0.81
N SER A 20 4.81 -7.37 1.26
CA SER A 20 4.74 -5.93 1.53
C SER A 20 5.07 -5.06 0.32
N SER A 21 5.93 -5.52 -0.59
CA SER A 21 6.37 -4.75 -1.74
C SER A 21 6.20 -5.53 -3.04
N VAL A 22 5.62 -4.90 -4.04
CA VAL A 22 5.39 -5.47 -5.37
C VAL A 22 5.96 -4.52 -6.41
N MET A 23 6.62 -5.08 -7.43
CA MET A 23 7.09 -4.37 -8.61
C MET A 23 6.43 -4.96 -9.84
N THR A 24 5.98 -4.11 -10.74
CA THR A 24 5.53 -4.48 -12.09
C THR A 24 6.52 -3.99 -13.15
N TYR A 25 6.68 -4.76 -14.21
CA TYR A 25 7.48 -4.40 -15.38
C TYR A 25 6.74 -4.81 -16.64
N GLY A 26 6.73 -3.91 -17.64
CA GLY A 26 6.06 -4.18 -18.90
C GLY A 26 4.59 -4.57 -18.76
N GLU A 27 4.08 -5.31 -19.71
CA GLU A 27 2.68 -5.73 -19.78
C GLU A 27 2.56 -7.25 -19.64
N LYS A 28 1.38 -7.73 -19.26
CA LYS A 28 1.08 -9.16 -19.32
C LYS A 28 1.09 -9.65 -20.78
N PRO A 29 1.30 -10.96 -21.02
CA PRO A 29 1.31 -11.52 -22.37
C PRO A 29 0.00 -11.32 -23.16
N ASP A 30 -1.12 -11.10 -22.46
CA ASP A 30 -2.43 -10.82 -23.05
C ASP A 30 -2.70 -9.32 -23.26
N GLY A 31 -1.72 -8.46 -22.97
CA GLY A 31 -1.83 -7.00 -23.08
C GLY A 31 -2.63 -6.33 -21.97
N SER A 32 -3.08 -7.09 -20.95
CA SER A 32 -3.79 -6.50 -19.81
C SER A 32 -2.83 -5.90 -18.77
N SER A 33 -3.31 -4.91 -18.00
CA SER A 33 -2.57 -4.31 -16.89
C SER A 33 -2.40 -5.28 -15.72
N TRP A 34 -1.42 -5.00 -14.87
CA TRP A 34 -1.19 -5.73 -13.64
C TRP A 34 -2.21 -5.31 -12.58
N LYS A 35 -2.85 -6.29 -11.94
CA LYS A 35 -3.78 -6.06 -10.82
C LYS A 35 -3.20 -6.67 -9.56
N VAL A 36 -3.00 -5.86 -8.53
CA VAL A 36 -2.41 -6.26 -7.25
C VAL A 36 -3.46 -6.15 -6.17
N ALA A 37 -3.73 -7.27 -5.51
CA ALA A 37 -4.69 -7.31 -4.40
C ALA A 37 -4.07 -6.73 -3.13
N LEU A 38 -4.87 -5.98 -2.37
CA LEU A 38 -4.56 -5.48 -1.04
C LEU A 38 -5.20 -6.38 0.00
N THR A 39 -4.43 -6.81 1.00
CA THR A 39 -4.93 -7.61 2.12
C THR A 39 -5.90 -6.79 2.96
N ASP A 40 -6.99 -7.40 3.42
CA ASP A 40 -7.87 -6.80 4.42
C ASP A 40 -7.13 -6.77 5.77
N PRO A 41 -6.85 -5.58 6.34
CA PRO A 41 -6.06 -5.46 7.57
C PRO A 41 -6.79 -5.99 8.82
N ARG A 42 -8.07 -6.35 8.69
CA ARG A 42 -8.89 -6.84 9.80
C ARG A 42 -9.42 -8.25 9.57
N ASP A 43 -9.08 -8.86 8.46
CA ASP A 43 -9.42 -10.25 8.19
C ASP A 43 -8.31 -11.19 8.70
N THR A 44 -8.71 -12.21 9.45
CA THR A 44 -7.78 -13.22 10.01
C THR A 44 -7.57 -14.43 9.09
N GLU A 45 -8.36 -14.54 8.03
CA GLU A 45 -8.32 -15.64 7.07
C GLU A 45 -7.52 -15.31 5.81
N GLY A 46 -7.04 -14.05 5.69
CA GLY A 46 -6.20 -13.60 4.59
C GLY A 46 -6.99 -13.15 3.36
N ASP A 47 -8.21 -12.68 3.56
CA ASP A 47 -9.06 -12.15 2.51
C ASP A 47 -8.52 -10.81 1.96
N TYR A 48 -9.01 -10.41 0.80
CA TYR A 48 -8.59 -9.17 0.16
C TYR A 48 -9.62 -8.05 0.38
N LEU A 49 -9.13 -6.87 0.75
CA LEU A 49 -9.91 -5.63 0.82
C LEU A 49 -10.35 -5.18 -0.57
N GLY A 50 -9.42 -5.20 -1.50
CA GLY A 50 -9.59 -4.69 -2.84
C GLY A 50 -8.38 -4.94 -3.71
N ALA A 51 -8.32 -4.28 -4.87
CA ALA A 51 -7.18 -4.40 -5.76
C ALA A 51 -6.86 -3.06 -6.44
N ILE A 52 -5.59 -2.84 -6.75
CA ILE A 52 -5.11 -1.70 -7.53
C ILE A 52 -4.64 -2.20 -8.90
N THR A 53 -5.09 -1.54 -9.95
CA THR A 53 -4.55 -1.72 -11.30
C THR A 53 -3.31 -0.84 -11.44
N LEU A 54 -2.15 -1.46 -11.64
CA LEU A 54 -0.88 -0.77 -11.82
C LEU A 54 -0.56 -0.60 -13.31
N ASP A 55 0.02 0.55 -13.63
CA ASP A 55 0.65 0.77 -14.92
C ASP A 55 1.97 -0.01 -15.01
N ALA A 56 2.55 -0.05 -16.19
CA ALA A 56 3.87 -0.64 -16.39
C ALA A 56 4.93 0.11 -15.56
N ASN A 57 5.85 -0.66 -14.98
CA ASN A 57 7.01 -0.13 -14.24
C ASN A 57 6.69 0.62 -12.95
N GLN A 58 5.60 0.28 -12.29
CA GLN A 58 5.23 0.83 -10.98
C GLN A 58 5.62 -0.09 -9.82
N PHE A 59 5.78 0.54 -8.67
CA PHE A 59 6.02 -0.12 -7.40
C PHE A 59 4.86 0.16 -6.46
N LEU A 60 4.48 -0.87 -5.71
CA LEU A 60 3.49 -0.80 -4.64
C LEU A 60 4.13 -1.29 -3.36
N SER A 61 3.95 -0.58 -2.25
CA SER A 61 4.37 -1.06 -0.93
C SER A 61 3.32 -0.75 0.12
N THR A 62 3.09 -1.69 1.03
CA THR A 62 2.11 -1.59 2.10
C THR A 62 2.77 -1.71 3.47
N SER A 63 2.42 -0.78 4.37
CA SER A 63 2.69 -0.85 5.80
C SER A 63 1.39 -0.98 6.57
N GLY A 64 1.34 -1.86 7.58
CA GLY A 64 0.13 -2.09 8.35
C GLY A 64 0.39 -2.57 9.78
N ASP A 65 -0.59 -2.37 10.65
CA ASP A 65 -0.56 -2.74 12.06
C ASP A 65 -0.84 -4.24 12.32
N TYR A 66 -1.17 -4.98 11.28
CA TYR A 66 -1.62 -6.37 11.33
C TYR A 66 -0.52 -7.41 11.03
N GLU A 67 0.64 -6.97 10.52
CA GLU A 67 1.73 -7.88 10.14
C GLU A 67 2.47 -8.47 11.35
N LYS A 68 2.95 -7.59 12.24
CA LYS A 68 3.73 -7.96 13.44
C LYS A 68 3.21 -7.19 14.63
N TYR A 69 2.46 -7.85 15.50
CA TYR A 69 1.87 -7.24 16.68
C TYR A 69 1.66 -8.26 17.80
N PHE A 70 1.42 -7.75 18.99
CA PHE A 70 0.80 -8.49 20.10
C PHE A 70 -0.32 -7.65 20.71
N ILE A 71 -1.19 -8.30 21.47
CA ILE A 71 -2.29 -7.62 22.17
C ILE A 71 -2.07 -7.77 23.68
N GLU A 72 -2.08 -6.65 24.39
CA GLU A 72 -2.03 -6.59 25.85
C GLU A 72 -3.10 -5.61 26.33
N ASP A 73 -3.93 -6.05 27.28
CA ASP A 73 -5.06 -5.28 27.81
C ASP A 73 -6.01 -4.67 26.76
N GLY A 74 -6.21 -5.39 25.63
CA GLY A 74 -7.04 -4.98 24.51
C GLY A 74 -6.39 -3.96 23.57
N ILE A 75 -5.16 -3.55 23.82
CA ILE A 75 -4.39 -2.62 22.98
C ILE A 75 -3.48 -3.43 22.05
N ARG A 76 -3.47 -3.06 20.77
CA ARG A 76 -2.58 -3.64 19.75
C ARG A 76 -1.23 -2.92 19.75
N TYR A 77 -0.17 -3.65 20.06
CA TYR A 77 1.21 -3.17 20.00
C TYR A 77 1.87 -3.73 18.75
N HIS A 78 1.94 -2.94 17.70
CA HIS A 78 2.53 -3.32 16.41
C HIS A 78 3.95 -2.74 16.25
N HIS A 79 4.68 -3.20 15.24
CA HIS A 79 6.08 -2.89 15.03
C HIS A 79 6.38 -1.49 14.46
N ILE A 80 5.38 -0.75 13.99
CA ILE A 80 5.56 0.61 13.45
C ILE A 80 5.51 1.60 14.61
N LEU A 81 6.68 2.14 14.98
CA LEU A 81 6.84 3.00 16.15
C LEU A 81 6.86 4.48 15.76
N ASP A 82 6.22 5.31 16.58
CA ASP A 82 6.39 6.75 16.54
C ASP A 82 7.80 7.11 17.08
N PRO A 83 8.67 7.72 16.26
CA PRO A 83 10.03 8.05 16.66
C PRO A 83 10.12 9.08 17.80
N LYS A 84 9.03 9.80 18.11
CA LYS A 84 8.98 10.77 19.20
C LYS A 84 8.70 10.12 20.55
N THR A 85 7.88 9.08 20.56
CA THR A 85 7.43 8.41 21.79
C THR A 85 8.10 7.08 22.02
N GLY A 86 8.56 6.40 20.95
CA GLY A 86 9.07 5.03 20.99
C GLY A 86 7.99 3.96 21.17
N TYR A 87 6.71 4.35 21.14
CA TYR A 87 5.57 3.44 21.20
C TYR A 87 4.94 3.24 19.82
N PRO A 88 4.17 2.15 19.61
CA PRO A 88 3.39 1.96 18.38
C PRO A 88 2.50 3.16 18.09
N VAL A 89 2.43 3.53 16.82
CA VAL A 89 1.56 4.62 16.35
C VAL A 89 0.10 4.28 16.62
N GLN A 90 -0.64 5.23 17.19
CA GLN A 90 -2.07 5.11 17.50
C GLN A 90 -2.82 6.29 16.88
N ASN A 91 -2.99 6.29 15.56
CA ASN A 91 -3.65 7.35 14.80
C ASN A 91 -4.91 6.88 14.05
N GLY A 92 -5.39 5.67 14.37
CA GLY A 92 -6.58 5.06 13.77
C GLY A 92 -6.36 4.42 12.40
N LEU A 93 -5.16 4.52 11.80
CA LEU A 93 -4.84 3.82 10.56
C LEU A 93 -4.52 2.35 10.81
N THR A 94 -4.97 1.50 9.91
CA THR A 94 -4.71 0.05 9.91
C THR A 94 -3.74 -0.39 8.84
N SER A 95 -3.78 0.28 7.68
CA SER A 95 -2.80 0.08 6.60
C SER A 95 -2.65 1.34 5.74
N VAL A 96 -1.48 1.47 5.13
CA VAL A 96 -1.17 2.46 4.10
C VAL A 96 -0.43 1.77 2.97
N THR A 97 -1.00 1.86 1.78
CA THR A 97 -0.39 1.36 0.54
C THR A 97 0.03 2.55 -0.31
N ILE A 98 1.27 2.55 -0.77
CA ILE A 98 1.85 3.57 -1.66
C ILE A 98 2.06 2.98 -3.04
N VAL A 99 1.77 3.76 -4.07
CA VAL A 99 2.12 3.48 -5.47
C VAL A 99 2.96 4.62 -6.01
N CYS A 100 4.13 4.32 -6.55
CA CYS A 100 5.01 5.29 -7.24
C CYS A 100 6.00 4.57 -8.16
N ASP A 101 6.86 5.35 -8.83
CA ASP A 101 7.81 4.83 -9.84
C ASP A 101 9.15 4.35 -9.25
N GLN A 102 9.32 4.41 -7.93
CA GLN A 102 10.58 4.02 -7.26
C GLN A 102 10.32 3.16 -6.03
N GLY A 103 10.78 1.90 -6.07
CA GLY A 103 10.48 0.90 -5.03
C GLY A 103 10.95 1.30 -3.63
N TYR A 104 12.13 1.89 -3.49
CA TYR A 104 12.63 2.35 -2.19
C TYR A 104 11.85 3.53 -1.62
N LEU A 105 11.25 4.37 -2.50
CA LEU A 105 10.32 5.43 -2.08
C LEU A 105 8.99 4.83 -1.65
N ALA A 106 8.42 3.89 -2.41
CA ALA A 106 7.18 3.21 -2.03
C ALA A 106 7.29 2.59 -0.64
N ASP A 107 8.41 1.87 -0.37
CA ASP A 107 8.67 1.23 0.91
C ASP A 107 8.83 2.25 2.05
N GLY A 108 9.67 3.26 1.87
CA GLY A 108 9.88 4.30 2.89
C GLY A 108 8.64 5.17 3.14
N LEU A 109 7.90 5.52 2.08
CA LEU A 109 6.72 6.36 2.18
C LEU A 109 5.54 5.62 2.84
N SER A 110 5.36 4.31 2.62
CA SER A 110 4.28 3.56 3.25
C SER A 110 4.38 3.63 4.78
N THR A 111 5.57 3.45 5.33
CA THR A 111 5.82 3.59 6.77
C THR A 111 5.73 5.03 7.24
N ALA A 112 6.31 5.98 6.51
CA ALA A 112 6.27 7.39 6.89
C ALA A 112 4.84 7.94 6.91
N CYS A 113 4.03 7.65 5.89
CA CYS A 113 2.63 8.06 5.82
C CYS A 113 1.78 7.38 6.90
N PHE A 114 2.07 6.12 7.23
CA PHE A 114 1.42 5.44 8.36
C PHE A 114 1.69 6.17 9.69
N VAL A 115 2.94 6.58 9.93
CA VAL A 115 3.31 7.32 11.15
C VAL A 115 2.70 8.72 11.19
N LEU A 116 2.66 9.42 10.06
CA LEU A 116 2.13 10.78 9.95
C LEU A 116 0.61 10.86 10.08
N GLY A 117 -0.10 9.83 9.62
CA GLY A 117 -1.54 9.87 9.45
C GLY A 117 -1.98 10.55 8.15
N LEU A 118 -3.26 10.41 7.81
CA LEU A 118 -3.83 10.80 6.51
C LEU A 118 -3.53 12.25 6.12
N ASP A 119 -3.89 13.20 6.96
CA ASP A 119 -3.78 14.63 6.59
C ASP A 119 -2.32 15.11 6.49
N ALA A 120 -1.47 14.68 7.42
CA ALA A 120 -0.07 15.09 7.42
C ALA A 120 0.77 14.36 6.36
N ALA A 121 0.27 13.28 5.78
CA ALA A 121 0.92 12.57 4.69
C ALA A 121 0.76 13.25 3.33
N LYS A 122 -0.33 14.01 3.09
CA LYS A 122 -0.64 14.63 1.79
C LYS A 122 0.51 15.45 1.19
N PRO A 123 1.15 16.39 1.91
CA PRO A 123 2.28 17.14 1.36
C PRO A 123 3.49 16.27 1.01
N LEU A 124 3.64 15.13 1.70
CA LEU A 124 4.72 14.20 1.45
C LEU A 124 4.47 13.41 0.16
N LEU A 125 3.23 12.98 -0.07
CA LEU A 125 2.81 12.31 -1.29
C LEU A 125 2.99 13.22 -2.51
N GLU A 126 2.51 14.46 -2.44
CA GLU A 126 2.68 15.46 -3.49
C GLU A 126 4.16 15.71 -3.83
N LYS A 127 5.01 15.84 -2.80
CA LYS A 127 6.45 16.08 -2.98
C LYS A 127 7.15 14.97 -3.76
N TYR A 128 6.71 13.73 -3.60
CA TYR A 128 7.36 12.56 -4.21
C TYR A 128 6.57 11.98 -5.38
N ASP A 129 5.53 12.66 -5.85
CA ASP A 129 4.66 12.22 -6.95
C ASP A 129 4.16 10.77 -6.70
N ALA A 130 3.65 10.55 -5.50
CA ALA A 130 3.22 9.24 -5.03
C ALA A 130 1.73 9.24 -4.73
N GLU A 131 1.08 8.15 -5.07
CA GLU A 131 -0.33 7.91 -4.78
C GLU A 131 -0.48 6.92 -3.62
N ALA A 132 -1.63 6.99 -2.93
CA ALA A 132 -1.85 6.18 -1.74
C ALA A 132 -3.27 5.67 -1.58
N VAL A 133 -3.38 4.54 -0.87
CA VAL A 133 -4.62 4.03 -0.28
C VAL A 133 -4.39 3.89 1.22
N PHE A 134 -5.20 4.60 2.02
CA PHE A 134 -5.20 4.50 3.49
C PHE A 134 -6.44 3.73 3.93
N VAL A 135 -6.31 2.91 4.95
CA VAL A 135 -7.43 2.21 5.58
C VAL A 135 -7.42 2.51 7.07
N ASP A 136 -8.56 2.90 7.64
CA ASP A 136 -8.71 3.17 9.06
C ASP A 136 -9.41 2.01 9.82
N GLU A 137 -9.48 2.14 11.14
CA GLU A 137 -10.14 1.17 12.02
C GLU A 137 -11.67 1.17 11.91
N ASP A 138 -12.26 2.25 11.39
CA ASP A 138 -13.69 2.42 11.15
C ASP A 138 -14.11 1.89 9.76
N LYS A 139 -13.19 1.21 9.05
CA LYS A 139 -13.40 0.65 7.70
C LYS A 139 -13.63 1.72 6.62
N ASN A 140 -13.07 2.90 6.77
CA ASN A 140 -12.97 3.83 5.67
C ASN A 140 -11.68 3.57 4.88
N VAL A 141 -11.81 3.64 3.57
CA VAL A 141 -10.71 3.55 2.60
C VAL A 141 -10.57 4.91 1.94
N TYR A 142 -9.43 5.57 2.12
CA TYR A 142 -9.16 6.86 1.51
C TYR A 142 -8.16 6.65 0.36
N VAL A 143 -8.58 7.03 -0.84
CA VAL A 143 -7.82 6.81 -2.07
C VAL A 143 -7.45 8.16 -2.66
N THR A 144 -6.18 8.37 -2.97
CA THR A 144 -5.74 9.60 -3.66
C THR A 144 -6.27 9.65 -5.09
N SER A 145 -6.44 10.86 -5.62
CA SER A 145 -7.12 11.12 -6.89
C SER A 145 -6.54 10.33 -8.07
N GLY A 146 -5.23 10.12 -8.13
CA GLY A 146 -4.57 9.36 -9.20
C GLY A 146 -4.82 7.85 -9.16
N LEU A 147 -5.37 7.32 -8.06
CA LEU A 147 -5.74 5.91 -7.92
C LEU A 147 -7.25 5.68 -7.92
N MET A 148 -8.11 6.70 -7.86
CA MET A 148 -9.57 6.52 -7.76
C MET A 148 -10.14 5.61 -8.87
N ASP A 149 -9.70 5.80 -10.10
CA ASP A 149 -10.15 5.01 -11.25
C ASP A 149 -9.42 3.64 -11.37
N LYS A 150 -8.39 3.41 -10.57
CA LYS A 150 -7.55 2.20 -10.57
C LYS A 150 -7.78 1.29 -9.38
N PHE A 151 -8.41 1.80 -8.32
CA PHE A 151 -8.76 1.03 -7.13
C PHE A 151 -10.15 0.42 -7.25
N GLU A 152 -10.26 -0.86 -6.97
CA GLU A 152 -11.52 -1.60 -6.91
C GLU A 152 -11.70 -2.19 -5.51
N LEU A 153 -12.75 -1.76 -4.80
CA LEU A 153 -13.13 -2.39 -3.53
C LEU A 153 -13.76 -3.76 -3.81
N MET A 154 -13.29 -4.80 -3.12
CA MET A 154 -13.78 -6.18 -3.28
C MET A 154 -14.49 -6.71 -2.02
N LYS A 155 -14.27 -6.09 -0.87
CA LYS A 155 -14.80 -6.48 0.43
C LYS A 155 -15.99 -5.61 0.83
N ASP A 156 -17.10 -6.24 1.21
CA ASP A 156 -18.25 -5.53 1.75
C ASP A 156 -17.97 -4.91 3.13
N GLY A 157 -18.69 -3.83 3.44
CA GLY A 157 -18.65 -3.17 4.75
C GLY A 157 -17.54 -2.12 4.89
N TYR A 158 -16.80 -1.83 3.83
CA TYR A 158 -15.90 -0.69 3.74
C TYR A 158 -16.50 0.46 2.93
N THR A 159 -16.10 1.69 3.23
CA THR A 159 -16.54 2.89 2.51
C THR A 159 -15.35 3.55 1.84
N VAL A 160 -15.44 3.76 0.52
CA VAL A 160 -14.37 4.44 -0.25
C VAL A 160 -14.62 5.94 -0.27
N ASN A 161 -13.58 6.70 0.04
CA ASN A 161 -13.55 8.17 0.06
C ASN A 161 -12.34 8.66 -0.74
N GLU A 162 -12.41 9.85 -1.29
CA GLU A 162 -11.25 10.55 -1.82
C GLU A 162 -10.40 11.11 -0.67
N ALA A 163 -9.06 10.97 -0.74
CA ALA A 163 -8.12 11.31 0.32
C ALA A 163 -7.81 12.81 0.42
#